data_7acadd941934bbf6d47696b7b21fa1bf
#
_entry.id   7acadd941934bbf6d47696b7b21fa1bf
#
_cell.length_a   1.000
_cell.length_b   1.000
_cell.length_c   1.000
_cell.angle_alpha   90.00
_cell.angle_beta   90.00
_cell.angle_gamma   90.00
#
_symmetry.space_group_name_H-M   'P 1'
#
loop_
_entity.id
_entity.type
_entity.pdbx_description
1 polymer ?
#
loop_
_entity_poly.entity_id
_entity_poly.type
_entity_poly.pdbx_seq_one_letter_code
_entity_poly.pdbx_strand_id
1 'polypeptide(L)'
;MLCSFRTYDHSLAGHWISNDGAPGSKILVDFNVDGTFRVSVNGQTENEGSYKQDNDTLYMYDANCGIQTAGKYKLNFYTEDSVSFELIQDSCATRIQEVNGGTIARLREGQE
;
A
#
# COMPACT_ATOMS: atom_id res chain seq x y z
N MET A 1 -30.05 -6.89 -15.37
CA MET A 1 -29.34 -6.93 -15.07
C MET A 1 -28.57 -6.67 -14.89
N LEU A 2 -28.27 -6.50 -14.89
CA LEU A 2 -27.42 -6.43 -14.74
C LEU A 2 -26.57 -6.29 -14.37
N CYS A 3 -26.26 -5.94 -14.10
CA CYS A 3 -25.22 -5.80 -13.87
C CYS A 3 -24.48 -6.44 -13.79
N SER A 4 -24.42 -6.61 -14.19
CA SER A 4 -23.59 -7.46 -14.12
C SER A 4 -22.29 -7.15 -14.40
N PHE A 5 -21.93 -6.20 -14.81
CA PHE A 5 -20.61 -6.03 -14.88
C PHE A 5 -20.12 -5.79 -13.59
N ARG A 6 -19.06 -6.36 -13.33
CA ARG A 6 -18.39 -6.28 -12.21
C ARG A 6 -17.28 -5.42 -12.41
N THR A 7 -17.18 -4.42 -11.68
CA THR A 7 -15.97 -3.69 -11.64
C THR A 7 -15.11 -4.37 -10.66
N TYR A 8 -13.86 -4.51 -10.93
CA TYR A 8 -12.93 -5.01 -9.96
C TYR A 8 -12.91 -4.05 -8.81
N ASP A 9 -12.85 -4.59 -7.62
CA ASP A 9 -12.68 -3.77 -6.44
C ASP A 9 -11.20 -3.52 -6.28
N HIS A 10 -10.70 -2.42 -6.83
CA HIS A 10 -9.30 -2.06 -6.71
C HIS A 10 -9.03 -1.31 -5.42
N SER A 11 -9.60 -1.81 -4.32
CA SER A 11 -9.42 -1.19 -3.03
C SER A 11 -8.14 -1.69 -2.38
N LEU A 12 -7.36 -0.78 -1.80
CA LEU A 12 -6.19 -1.16 -1.04
C LEU A 12 -6.53 -1.69 0.35
N ALA A 13 -7.76 -1.46 0.83
CA ALA A 13 -8.11 -1.92 2.18
C ALA A 13 -7.84 -3.41 2.32
N GLY A 14 -7.11 -3.79 3.37
CA GLY A 14 -6.80 -5.19 3.61
C GLY A 14 -5.37 -5.38 4.06
N HIS A 15 -4.96 -6.65 4.06
CA HIS A 15 -3.63 -7.06 4.50
C HIS A 15 -2.83 -7.52 3.29
N TRP A 16 -1.59 -7.05 3.22
CA TRP A 16 -0.74 -7.31 2.06
C TRP A 16 0.64 -7.74 2.51
N ILE A 17 1.35 -8.42 1.63
CA ILE A 17 2.74 -8.79 1.86
C ILE A 17 3.58 -8.22 0.73
N SER A 18 4.72 -7.66 1.09
CA SER A 18 5.64 -7.10 0.11
C SER A 18 6.75 -8.11 -0.15
N ASN A 19 7.15 -8.21 -1.41
CA ASN A 19 8.23 -9.10 -1.82
C ASN A 19 9.54 -8.35 -1.98
N ASP A 20 9.58 -7.09 -1.56
CA ASP A 20 10.72 -6.23 -1.85
C ASP A 20 11.74 -6.17 -0.73
N GLY A 21 11.56 -6.96 0.32
CA GLY A 21 12.48 -6.96 1.44
C GLY A 21 13.68 -7.85 1.19
N ALA A 22 14.64 -7.81 2.10
CA ALA A 22 15.80 -8.68 2.05
C ALA A 22 15.35 -10.14 2.17
N PRO A 23 16.12 -11.07 1.63
CA PRO A 23 15.78 -12.48 1.76
C PRO A 23 15.57 -12.85 3.21
N GLY A 24 14.47 -13.52 3.51
CA GLY A 24 14.12 -13.91 4.86
C GLY A 24 13.35 -12.88 5.65
N SER A 25 13.16 -11.68 5.09
CA SER A 25 12.37 -10.66 5.76
C SER A 25 10.90 -10.80 5.37
N LYS A 26 10.02 -10.60 6.34
CA LYS A 26 8.60 -10.64 6.11
C LYS A 26 8.05 -9.23 6.31
N ILE A 27 7.68 -8.59 5.22
CA ILE A 27 7.15 -7.23 5.25
C ILE A 27 5.65 -7.28 5.02
N LEU A 28 4.91 -6.85 6.02
CA LEU A 28 3.45 -6.82 5.95
C LEU A 28 2.98 -5.39 5.88
N VAL A 29 1.97 -5.15 5.05
CA VAL A 29 1.39 -3.83 4.90
C VAL A 29 -0.10 -3.95 5.12
N ASP A 30 -0.62 -3.19 6.07
CA ASP A 30 -2.04 -3.17 6.36
C ASP A 30 -2.60 -1.82 5.96
N PHE A 31 -3.62 -1.83 5.11
CA PHE A 31 -4.38 -0.63 4.80
C PHE A 31 -5.75 -0.82 5.42
N ASN A 32 -6.02 -0.09 6.48
CA ASN A 32 -7.25 -0.27 7.23
C ASN A 32 -8.39 0.55 6.63
N VAL A 33 -9.61 0.06 6.79
CA VAL A 33 -10.77 0.76 6.22
C VAL A 33 -10.98 2.12 6.85
N ASP A 34 -10.40 2.36 8.03
CA ASP A 34 -10.55 3.65 8.70
C ASP A 34 -9.57 4.71 8.18
N GLY A 35 -8.78 4.38 7.16
CA GLY A 35 -7.86 5.34 6.57
C GLY A 35 -6.47 5.34 7.19
N THR A 36 -6.14 4.35 8.02
CA THR A 36 -4.80 4.23 8.57
C THR A 36 -4.05 3.11 7.89
N PHE A 37 -2.72 3.17 7.94
CA PHE A 37 -1.91 2.10 7.41
C PHE A 37 -0.76 1.79 8.35
N ARG A 38 -0.23 0.58 8.24
CA ARG A 38 0.91 0.17 9.04
C ARG A 38 1.80 -0.75 8.20
N VAL A 39 3.10 -0.54 8.30
CA VAL A 39 4.09 -1.41 7.68
C VAL A 39 4.88 -2.04 8.80
N SER A 40 4.96 -3.35 8.80
CA SER A 40 5.75 -4.05 9.80
C SER A 40 6.76 -4.96 9.11
N VAL A 41 7.91 -5.12 9.75
CA VAL A 41 8.98 -5.97 9.24
C VAL A 41 9.31 -6.97 10.32
N ASN A 42 9.13 -8.24 10.01
CA ASN A 42 9.38 -9.33 10.94
C ASN A 42 8.67 -9.14 12.28
N GLY A 43 7.43 -8.62 12.18
CA GLY A 43 6.59 -8.48 13.36
C GLY A 43 6.72 -7.15 14.09
N GLN A 44 7.62 -6.27 13.65
CA GLN A 44 7.79 -4.97 14.28
C GLN A 44 7.30 -3.86 13.40
N THR A 45 6.53 -2.95 13.97
CA THR A 45 6.02 -1.82 13.21
C THR A 45 7.16 -0.87 12.85
N GLU A 46 7.33 -0.62 11.56
CA GLU A 46 8.39 0.27 11.08
C GLU A 46 7.84 1.62 10.63
N ASN A 47 6.59 1.66 10.23
CA ASN A 47 5.99 2.91 9.79
C ASN A 47 4.49 2.80 9.91
N GLU A 48 3.84 3.92 10.17
CA GLU A 48 2.39 3.96 10.18
C GLU A 48 1.94 5.39 9.94
N GLY A 49 0.71 5.53 9.51
CA GLY A 49 0.17 6.82 9.20
C GLY A 49 -1.23 6.70 8.66
N SER A 50 -1.59 7.63 7.79
CA SER A 50 -2.91 7.61 7.17
C SER A 50 -2.77 7.59 5.66
N TYR A 51 -3.81 7.16 4.98
CA TYR A 51 -3.82 7.12 3.54
C TYR A 51 -5.21 7.46 3.03
N LYS A 52 -5.24 7.82 1.77
CA LYS A 52 -6.48 8.03 1.06
C LYS A 52 -6.30 7.45 -0.33
N GLN A 53 -7.27 6.71 -0.79
CA GLN A 53 -7.26 6.18 -2.14
C GLN A 53 -8.36 6.86 -2.94
N ASP A 54 -8.00 7.40 -4.09
CA ASP A 54 -8.93 8.02 -5.00
C ASP A 54 -8.73 7.33 -6.34
N ASN A 55 -9.56 6.34 -6.62
CA ASN A 55 -9.43 5.49 -7.81
C ASN A 55 -8.04 4.86 -7.81
N ASP A 56 -7.21 5.19 -8.78
CA ASP A 56 -5.88 4.60 -8.90
C ASP A 56 -4.79 5.48 -8.31
N THR A 57 -5.16 6.45 -7.48
CA THR A 57 -4.18 7.33 -6.84
C THR A 57 -4.19 7.09 -5.35
N LEU A 58 -3.00 6.92 -4.80
CA LEU A 58 -2.80 6.74 -3.38
C LEU A 58 -2.13 7.97 -2.81
N TYR A 59 -2.69 8.50 -1.74
CA TYR A 59 -2.09 9.59 -0.97
C TYR A 59 -1.66 9.02 0.37
N MET A 60 -0.40 9.18 0.72
CA MET A 60 0.13 8.65 1.97
C MET A 60 0.68 9.78 2.84
N TYR A 61 0.41 9.68 4.13
CA TYR A 61 0.89 10.64 5.12
C TYR A 61 1.46 9.83 6.28
N ASP A 62 2.69 10.08 6.67
CA ASP A 62 3.25 9.34 7.80
C ASP A 62 4.13 10.25 8.65
N ALA A 63 4.40 9.80 9.86
CA ALA A 63 5.15 10.60 10.82
C ALA A 63 6.61 10.78 10.43
N ASN A 64 7.17 9.82 9.67
CA ASN A 64 8.57 9.89 9.28
C ASN A 64 8.83 11.01 8.29
N CYS A 65 7.80 11.39 7.53
CA CYS A 65 7.94 12.41 6.50
C CYS A 65 7.14 13.67 6.81
N GLY A 66 6.52 13.75 7.99
CA GLY A 66 5.64 14.86 8.31
C GLY A 66 4.22 14.55 7.87
N ILE A 67 3.30 14.62 8.83
CA ILE A 67 1.92 14.21 8.58
C ILE A 67 1.17 15.13 7.64
N GLN A 68 1.74 16.29 7.32
CA GLN A 68 1.10 17.24 6.43
C GLN A 68 1.62 17.15 5.00
N THR A 69 2.61 16.29 4.77
CA THR A 69 3.23 16.18 3.45
C THR A 69 2.80 14.87 2.82
N ALA A 70 1.97 14.95 1.81
CA ALA A 70 1.47 13.76 1.15
C ALA A 70 2.46 13.22 0.14
N GLY A 71 2.59 11.90 0.10
CA GLY A 71 3.19 11.24 -1.03
C GLY A 71 2.07 10.79 -1.95
N LYS A 72 2.24 11.00 -3.24
CA LYS A 72 1.22 10.67 -4.22
C LYS A 72 1.76 9.61 -5.17
N TYR A 73 1.07 8.51 -5.28
CA TYR A 73 1.51 7.37 -6.07
C TYR A 73 0.37 6.84 -6.91
N LYS A 74 0.71 6.38 -8.10
CA LYS A 74 -0.26 5.71 -8.96
C LYS A 74 -0.27 4.23 -8.61
N LEU A 75 -1.46 3.67 -8.54
CA LEU A 75 -1.66 2.26 -8.25
C LEU A 75 -1.85 1.53 -9.56
N ASN A 76 -0.99 0.55 -9.82
CA ASN A 76 -1.10 -0.29 -11.00
C ASN A 76 -1.49 -1.68 -10.54
N PHE A 77 -2.79 -1.97 -10.63
CA PHE A 77 -3.29 -3.28 -10.23
C PHE A 77 -3.12 -4.25 -11.38
N TYR A 78 -2.42 -5.34 -11.13
CA TYR A 78 -2.31 -6.43 -12.11
C TYR A 78 -3.50 -7.35 -11.99
N THR A 79 -3.95 -7.56 -10.76
CA THR A 79 -5.19 -8.24 -10.43
C THR A 79 -5.73 -7.53 -9.21
N GLU A 80 -6.89 -7.93 -8.69
CA GLU A 80 -7.37 -7.32 -7.47
C GLU A 80 -6.50 -7.68 -6.27
N ASP A 81 -5.60 -8.65 -6.42
CA ASP A 81 -4.74 -9.10 -5.33
C ASP A 81 -3.27 -8.77 -5.54
N SER A 82 -2.93 -7.97 -6.54
CA SER A 82 -1.54 -7.64 -6.82
C SER A 82 -1.46 -6.22 -7.38
N VAL A 83 -0.68 -5.38 -6.74
CA VAL A 83 -0.58 -3.97 -7.13
C VAL A 83 0.84 -3.48 -6.97
N SER A 84 1.27 -2.59 -7.86
CA SER A 84 2.53 -1.90 -7.70
C SER A 84 2.29 -0.40 -7.62
N PHE A 85 3.30 0.30 -7.11
CA PHE A 85 3.21 1.73 -6.84
C PHE A 85 4.18 2.49 -7.74
N GLU A 86 3.68 3.54 -8.36
CA GLU A 86 4.49 4.36 -9.24
C GLU A 86 4.45 5.80 -8.75
N LEU A 87 5.61 6.40 -8.54
CA LEU A 87 5.72 7.76 -8.01
C LEU A 87 5.04 8.76 -8.93
N ILE A 88 4.16 9.58 -8.37
CA ILE A 88 3.61 10.73 -9.06
C ILE A 88 4.28 11.98 -8.51
N GLN A 89 4.25 12.15 -7.18
CA GLN A 89 4.85 13.31 -6.55
C GLN A 89 5.08 13.02 -5.06
N ASP A 90 6.30 13.19 -4.61
CA ASP A 90 6.61 13.00 -3.20
C ASP A 90 7.91 13.73 -2.91
N SER A 91 7.93 14.52 -1.85
CA SER A 91 9.14 15.24 -1.46
C SER A 91 9.93 14.51 -0.39
N CYS A 92 9.43 13.37 0.08
CA CYS A 92 10.12 12.62 1.14
C CYS A 92 10.95 11.51 0.54
N ALA A 93 12.26 11.68 0.51
CA ALA A 93 13.16 10.73 -0.13
C ALA A 93 13.05 9.33 0.46
N THR A 94 12.88 9.24 1.77
CA THR A 94 12.75 7.94 2.44
C THR A 94 11.52 7.20 1.94
N ARG A 95 10.40 7.90 1.86
CA ARG A 95 9.17 7.28 1.40
C ARG A 95 9.26 6.86 -0.06
N ILE A 96 9.90 7.69 -0.89
CA ILE A 96 10.10 7.33 -2.29
C ILE A 96 10.87 6.02 -2.40
N GLN A 97 11.93 5.88 -1.62
CA GLN A 97 12.74 4.67 -1.67
C GLN A 97 11.96 3.44 -1.24
N GLU A 98 11.04 3.61 -0.30
CA GLU A 98 10.30 2.48 0.24
C GLU A 98 9.10 2.10 -0.60
N VAL A 99 8.51 3.05 -1.32
CA VAL A 99 7.24 2.84 -1.98
C VAL A 99 7.36 2.72 -3.49
N ASN A 100 8.16 3.60 -4.11
CA ASN A 100 8.20 3.65 -5.57
C ASN A 100 8.76 2.36 -6.15
N GLY A 101 8.01 1.78 -7.06
CA GLY A 101 8.41 0.54 -7.71
C GLY A 101 8.10 -0.70 -6.90
N GLY A 102 7.56 -0.53 -5.70
CA GLY A 102 7.23 -1.69 -4.88
C GLY A 102 6.00 -2.41 -5.37
N THR A 103 5.92 -3.69 -5.06
CA THR A 103 4.78 -4.54 -5.41
C THR A 103 4.34 -5.28 -4.18
N ILE A 104 3.04 -5.32 -3.96
CA ILE A 104 2.48 -6.06 -2.83
C ILE A 104 1.41 -7.00 -3.34
N ALA A 105 1.25 -8.11 -2.62
CA ALA A 105 0.25 -9.12 -2.93
C ALA A 105 -0.68 -9.23 -1.75
N ARG A 106 -1.97 -9.41 -2.02
CA ARG A 106 -2.96 -9.48 -0.96
C ARG A 106 -2.84 -10.81 -0.22
N LEU A 107 -2.82 -10.72 1.10
CA LEU A 107 -2.84 -11.90 1.92
C LEU A 107 -4.27 -12.42 2.01
N ARG A 108 -4.41 -13.70 1.79
CA ARG A 108 -5.69 -14.32 1.96
C ARG A 108 -5.76 -14.92 3.33
N GLU A 109 -6.96 -15.12 3.80
CA GLU A 109 -7.19 -15.71 5.08
C GLU A 109 -6.45 -17.05 5.18
N GLY A 110 -5.69 -17.21 6.24
CA GLY A 110 -4.96 -18.44 6.45
C GLY A 110 -3.56 -18.49 5.87
N GLN A 111 -3.11 -17.42 5.23
CA GLN A 111 -1.80 -17.40 4.60
C GLN A 111 -0.73 -16.70 5.43
N GLU A 112 -1.04 -16.26 6.58
CA GLU A 112 -0.06 -15.53 7.39
C GLU A 112 0.98 -16.43 8.04
#